data_7ebc758c49c4a8dad03eebb81c3ffa97
#
_entry.id   7ebc758c49c4a8dad03eebb81c3ffa97
#
_cell.length_a   1.000
_cell.length_b   1.000
_cell.length_c   1.000
_cell.angle_alpha   90.00
_cell.angle_beta   90.00
_cell.angle_gamma   90.00
#
_symmetry.space_group_name_H-M   'P 1'
#
loop_
_entity.id
_entity.type
_entity.pdbx_description
1 polymer ?
#
loop_
_entity_poly.entity_id
_entity_poly.type
_entity_poly.pdbx_seq_one_letter_code
_entity_poly.pdbx_strand_id
1 'polypeptide(L)'
;MADTSAYKIIDHTYDVVVVGAGGSGLRATMGAAEAGLRTANITKVFPTRSHTVAAQGGIAASLGNNTPDHWSWHMYDTVKGADWLGDQDAIEYLAREAPAAVYELE
;
A
#
# COMPACT_ATOMS: atom_id res chain seq x y z
N MET A 1 38.19 -14.81 -25.44
CA MET A 1 36.95 -14.20 -25.87
C MET A 1 36.95 -12.76 -25.42
N ALA A 2 36.69 -11.83 -26.31
CA ALA A 2 36.51 -10.45 -25.91
C ALA A 2 35.23 -10.35 -25.07
N ASP A 3 35.34 -9.71 -23.91
CA ASP A 3 34.20 -9.38 -23.09
C ASP A 3 33.30 -8.44 -23.89
N THR A 4 32.15 -8.96 -24.32
CA THR A 4 31.18 -8.23 -25.15
C THR A 4 30.17 -7.47 -24.33
N SER A 5 30.31 -7.40 -23.01
CA SER A 5 29.44 -6.62 -22.14
C SER A 5 29.72 -5.12 -22.33
N ALA A 6 28.78 -4.40 -22.94
CA ALA A 6 28.86 -2.96 -23.11
C ALA A 6 28.73 -2.17 -21.80
N TYR A 7 28.45 -2.85 -20.68
CA TYR A 7 28.22 -2.27 -19.37
C TYR A 7 28.59 -3.25 -18.25
N LYS A 8 28.92 -2.70 -17.09
CA LYS A 8 29.23 -3.49 -15.88
C LYS A 8 27.90 -3.91 -15.22
N ILE A 9 27.77 -5.22 -14.96
CA ILE A 9 26.67 -5.76 -14.16
C ILE A 9 27.10 -5.77 -12.69
N ILE A 10 26.27 -5.28 -11.82
CA ILE A 10 26.43 -5.31 -10.36
C ILE A 10 25.25 -6.09 -9.78
N ASP A 11 25.55 -7.23 -9.17
CA ASP A 11 24.54 -8.07 -8.55
C ASP A 11 24.27 -7.64 -7.10
N HIS A 12 23.02 -7.58 -6.75
CA HIS A 12 22.54 -7.34 -5.39
C HIS A 12 21.60 -8.47 -4.97
N THR A 13 21.74 -8.95 -3.74
CA THR A 13 20.91 -10.03 -3.21
C THR A 13 20.14 -9.57 -1.98
N TYR A 14 18.85 -9.82 -1.98
CA TYR A 14 17.91 -9.49 -0.90
C TYR A 14 16.99 -10.68 -0.62
N ASP A 15 16.42 -10.72 0.59
CA ASP A 15 15.44 -11.76 0.96
C ASP A 15 14.07 -11.45 0.34
N VAL A 16 13.74 -10.14 0.24
CA VAL A 16 12.50 -9.63 -0.35
C VAL A 16 12.81 -8.46 -1.29
N VAL A 17 12.17 -8.47 -2.44
CA VAL A 17 12.18 -7.33 -3.36
C VAL A 17 10.75 -6.86 -3.59
N VAL A 18 10.46 -5.62 -3.22
CA VAL A 18 9.17 -4.96 -3.44
C VAL A 18 9.30 -4.04 -4.65
N VAL A 19 8.43 -4.20 -5.62
CA VAL A 19 8.39 -3.37 -6.83
C VAL A 19 7.28 -2.34 -6.71
N GLY A 20 7.66 -1.09 -6.53
CA GLY A 20 6.78 0.05 -6.32
C GLY A 20 6.94 0.67 -4.93
N ALA A 21 7.00 2.00 -4.87
CA ALA A 21 7.14 2.77 -3.63
C ALA A 21 5.97 3.77 -3.44
N GLY A 22 4.77 3.38 -3.79
CA GLY A 22 3.54 4.01 -3.33
C GLY A 22 3.20 3.53 -1.91
N GLY A 23 2.05 3.91 -1.37
CA GLY A 23 1.66 3.59 0.00
C GLY A 23 1.70 2.09 0.31
N SER A 24 1.15 1.26 -0.57
CA SER A 24 1.15 -0.20 -0.39
C SER A 24 2.55 -0.81 -0.46
N GLY A 25 3.38 -0.36 -1.40
CA GLY A 25 4.75 -0.86 -1.55
C GLY A 25 5.64 -0.45 -0.36
N LEU A 26 5.52 0.77 0.13
CA LEU A 26 6.24 1.23 1.31
C LEU A 26 5.80 0.47 2.57
N ARG A 27 4.49 0.23 2.75
CA ARG A 27 3.98 -0.55 3.88
C ARG A 27 4.48 -2.01 3.85
N ALA A 28 4.47 -2.63 2.67
CA ALA A 28 5.01 -3.98 2.49
C ALA A 28 6.52 -4.03 2.78
N THR A 29 7.27 -3.04 2.32
CA THR A 29 8.71 -2.91 2.58
C THR A 29 9.00 -2.79 4.08
N MET A 30 8.23 -1.95 4.78
CA MET A 30 8.37 -1.76 6.22
C MET A 30 8.07 -3.07 6.98
N GLY A 31 6.96 -3.74 6.67
CA GLY A 31 6.60 -5.00 7.32
C GLY A 31 7.62 -6.11 7.08
N ALA A 32 8.19 -6.22 5.89
CA ALA A 32 9.26 -7.18 5.61
C ALA A 32 10.55 -6.84 6.40
N ALA A 33 10.90 -5.56 6.50
CA ALA A 33 12.06 -5.12 7.28
C ALA A 33 11.86 -5.34 8.79
N GLU A 34 10.66 -5.08 9.31
CA GLU A 34 10.31 -5.37 10.72
C GLU A 34 10.40 -6.86 11.04
N ALA A 35 10.11 -7.73 10.07
CA ALA A 35 10.30 -9.17 10.20
C ALA A 35 11.77 -9.62 10.15
N GLY A 36 12.71 -8.68 10.07
CA GLY A 36 14.16 -8.95 10.04
C GLY A 36 14.69 -9.37 8.68
N LEU A 37 13.92 -9.22 7.60
CA LEU A 37 14.33 -9.58 6.26
C LEU A 37 15.09 -8.43 5.59
N ARG A 38 16.16 -8.77 4.85
CA ARG A 38 16.84 -7.78 4.02
C ARG A 38 15.97 -7.45 2.82
N THR A 39 15.43 -6.24 2.82
CA THR A 39 14.40 -5.84 1.87
C THR A 39 14.93 -4.73 0.95
N ALA A 40 14.70 -4.90 -0.35
CA ALA A 40 14.88 -3.85 -1.34
C ALA A 40 13.52 -3.38 -1.84
N ASN A 41 13.37 -2.06 -2.02
CA ASN A 41 12.24 -1.48 -2.72
C ASN A 41 12.73 -0.84 -4.01
N ILE A 42 12.18 -1.29 -5.13
CA ILE A 42 12.52 -0.79 -6.47
C ILE A 42 11.39 0.08 -6.96
N THR A 43 11.69 1.31 -7.31
CA THR A 43 10.68 2.26 -7.77
C THR A 43 11.15 3.01 -9.03
N LYS A 44 10.21 3.32 -9.89
CA LYS A 44 10.44 4.11 -11.11
C LYS A 44 10.78 5.57 -10.80
N VAL A 45 10.12 6.13 -9.79
CA VAL A 45 10.27 7.52 -9.37
C VAL A 45 10.52 7.59 -7.86
N PHE A 46 11.01 8.71 -7.39
CA PHE A 46 11.20 8.92 -5.95
C PHE A 46 9.86 8.74 -5.20
N PRO A 47 9.85 8.12 -4.01
CA PRO A 47 8.60 7.78 -3.30
C PRO A 47 7.63 8.95 -3.10
N THR A 48 8.13 10.17 -2.88
CA THR A 48 7.31 11.38 -2.74
C THR A 48 6.64 11.83 -4.05
N ARG A 49 6.90 11.15 -5.16
CA ARG A 49 6.22 11.35 -6.45
C ARG A 49 5.13 10.32 -6.72
N SER A 50 4.84 9.45 -5.76
CA SER A 50 3.78 8.45 -5.89
C SER A 50 2.40 9.12 -5.93
N HIS A 51 1.43 8.41 -6.51
CA HIS A 51 0.03 8.86 -6.49
C HIS A 51 -0.53 8.95 -5.07
N THR A 52 -0.06 8.10 -4.16
CA THR A 52 -0.43 8.17 -2.74
C THR A 52 -0.12 9.53 -2.12
N VAL A 53 1.05 10.10 -2.43
CA VAL A 53 1.44 11.45 -1.96
C VAL A 53 0.68 12.56 -2.70
N ALA A 54 0.38 12.35 -3.99
CA ALA A 54 -0.33 13.32 -4.81
C ALA A 54 -1.85 13.33 -4.54
N ALA A 55 -2.40 12.32 -3.90
CA ALA A 55 -3.82 12.25 -3.58
C ALA A 55 -4.22 13.34 -2.59
N GLN A 56 -5.41 13.89 -2.81
CA GLN A 56 -6.05 14.84 -1.91
C GLN A 56 -7.32 14.21 -1.33
N GLY A 57 -7.70 14.55 -0.12
CA GLY A 57 -8.93 14.07 0.51
C GLY A 57 -8.70 13.02 1.62
N GLY A 58 -7.48 12.59 1.84
CA GLY A 58 -7.13 11.72 2.96
C GLY A 58 -7.56 10.25 2.79
N ILE A 59 -7.73 9.57 3.91
CA ILE A 59 -8.10 8.16 4.00
C ILE A 59 -9.45 8.06 4.72
N ALA A 60 -10.40 7.36 4.11
CA ALA A 60 -11.70 7.10 4.72
C ALA A 60 -11.62 5.87 5.64
N ALA A 61 -12.08 6.03 6.87
CA ALA A 61 -12.22 4.95 7.84
C ALA A 61 -13.34 5.25 8.84
N SER A 62 -14.05 4.23 9.30
CA SER A 62 -15.11 4.36 10.28
C SER A 62 -14.55 4.40 11.71
N LEU A 63 -13.95 5.51 12.11
CA LEU A 63 -13.32 5.66 13.42
C LEU A 63 -14.34 5.85 14.56
N GLY A 64 -15.49 6.43 14.29
CA GLY A 64 -16.52 6.70 15.28
C GLY A 64 -16.14 7.72 16.36
N ASN A 65 -15.12 8.55 16.12
CA ASN A 65 -14.58 9.49 17.08
C ASN A 65 -15.30 10.85 17.11
N ASN A 66 -16.06 11.19 16.09
CA ASN A 66 -16.83 12.43 15.99
C ASN A 66 -18.35 12.18 16.09
N THR A 67 -18.83 11.20 15.38
CA THR A 67 -20.20 10.74 15.39
C THR A 67 -20.24 9.20 15.42
N PRO A 68 -21.34 8.57 15.87
CA PRO A 68 -21.48 7.12 15.73
C PRO A 68 -21.23 6.67 14.30
N ASP A 69 -20.39 5.67 14.14
CA ASP A 69 -20.01 5.13 12.84
C ASP A 69 -19.75 3.62 12.95
N HIS A 70 -19.82 2.91 11.83
CA HIS A 70 -19.58 1.48 11.78
C HIS A 70 -19.01 1.08 10.42
N TRP A 71 -18.08 0.15 10.40
CA TRP A 71 -17.41 -0.32 9.18
C TRP A 71 -18.40 -0.84 8.12
N SER A 72 -19.56 -1.41 8.52
CA SER A 72 -20.56 -1.90 7.59
C SER A 72 -21.24 -0.77 6.80
N TRP A 73 -21.33 0.43 7.35
CA TRP A 73 -21.81 1.60 6.62
C TRP A 73 -20.78 2.04 5.58
N HIS A 74 -19.51 2.05 5.94
CA HIS A 74 -18.40 2.31 5.01
C HIS A 74 -18.38 1.28 3.88
N MET A 75 -18.55 -0.02 4.20
CA MET A 75 -18.68 -1.08 3.19
C MET A 75 -19.88 -0.83 2.25
N TYR A 76 -21.05 -0.53 2.79
CA TYR A 76 -22.24 -0.27 1.98
C TYR A 76 -22.04 0.90 1.02
N ASP A 77 -21.51 2.02 1.51
CA ASP A 77 -21.26 3.20 0.69
C ASP A 77 -20.25 2.91 -0.41
N THR A 78 -19.24 2.12 -0.12
CA THR A 78 -18.21 1.73 -1.10
C THR A 78 -18.76 0.79 -2.17
N VAL A 79 -19.54 -0.22 -1.79
CA VAL A 79 -20.20 -1.15 -2.74
C VAL A 79 -21.15 -0.38 -3.65
N LYS A 80 -21.95 0.52 -3.06
CA LYS A 80 -22.87 1.37 -3.81
C LYS A 80 -22.14 2.35 -4.74
N GLY A 81 -21.08 2.99 -4.26
CA GLY A 81 -20.27 3.91 -5.06
C GLY A 81 -19.54 3.23 -6.22
N ALA A 82 -19.25 1.96 -6.10
CA ALA A 82 -18.70 1.13 -7.17
C ALA A 82 -19.75 0.56 -8.13
N ASP A 83 -20.99 1.04 -8.08
CA ASP A 83 -22.12 0.55 -8.88
C ASP A 83 -22.32 -0.98 -8.78
N TRP A 84 -22.02 -1.59 -7.63
CA TRP A 84 -22.12 -3.02 -7.35
C TRP A 84 -21.18 -3.90 -8.20
N LEU A 85 -20.19 -3.30 -8.85
CA LEU A 85 -19.22 -3.98 -9.73
C LEU A 85 -17.93 -4.37 -9.01
N GLY A 86 -17.71 -3.88 -7.78
CA GLY A 86 -16.53 -4.19 -6.98
C GLY A 86 -16.53 -5.61 -6.41
N ASP A 87 -15.34 -6.08 -6.06
CA ASP A 87 -15.17 -7.30 -5.26
C ASP A 87 -15.63 -7.02 -3.82
N GLN A 88 -16.78 -7.57 -3.44
CA GLN A 88 -17.41 -7.27 -2.16
C GLN A 88 -16.62 -7.83 -0.97
N ASP A 89 -15.92 -8.95 -1.12
CA ASP A 89 -15.08 -9.52 -0.06
C ASP A 89 -13.87 -8.62 0.20
N ALA A 90 -13.25 -8.10 -0.86
CA ALA A 90 -12.15 -7.14 -0.75
C ALA A 90 -12.62 -5.81 -0.13
N ILE A 91 -13.80 -5.34 -0.48
CA ILE A 91 -14.40 -4.11 0.09
C ILE A 91 -14.72 -4.30 1.57
N GLU A 92 -15.28 -5.44 1.95
CA GLU A 92 -15.53 -5.77 3.36
C GLU A 92 -14.23 -5.76 4.16
N TYR A 93 -13.21 -6.48 3.67
CA TYR A 93 -11.89 -6.51 4.30
C TYR A 93 -11.32 -5.11 4.49
N LEU A 94 -11.32 -4.30 3.43
CA LEU A 94 -10.84 -2.91 3.49
C LEU A 94 -11.59 -2.10 4.54
N ALA A 95 -12.91 -2.15 4.55
CA ALA A 95 -13.73 -1.35 5.46
C ALA A 95 -13.53 -1.77 6.94
N ARG A 96 -13.33 -3.06 7.20
CA ARG A 96 -13.06 -3.59 8.54
C ARG A 96 -11.68 -3.22 9.05
N GLU A 97 -10.66 -3.31 8.19
CA GLU A 97 -9.26 -3.08 8.58
C GLU A 97 -8.86 -1.60 8.53
N ALA A 98 -9.59 -0.77 7.79
CA ALA A 98 -9.25 0.65 7.64
C ALA A 98 -9.05 1.41 8.97
N PRO A 99 -9.88 1.23 10.01
CA PRO A 99 -9.65 1.90 11.28
C PRO A 99 -8.30 1.58 11.91
N ALA A 100 -7.92 0.30 11.94
CA ALA A 100 -6.64 -0.13 12.48
C ALA A 100 -5.48 0.41 11.65
N ALA A 101 -5.60 0.38 10.32
CA ALA A 101 -4.57 0.92 9.42
C ALA A 101 -4.37 2.43 9.59
N VAL A 102 -5.42 3.19 9.86
CA VAL A 102 -5.31 4.64 10.13
C VAL A 102 -4.56 4.89 11.43
N TYR A 103 -4.88 4.16 12.50
CA TYR A 103 -4.14 4.28 13.76
C TYR A 103 -2.68 3.84 13.66
N GLU A 104 -2.37 2.89 12.78
CA GLU A 104 -0.98 2.48 12.51
C GLU A 104 -0.15 3.59 11.84
N LEU A 105 -0.79 4.50 11.12
CA LEU A 105 -0.12 5.64 10.47
C LEU A 105 0.13 6.83 11.41
N GLU A 106 -0.49 6.86 12.57
CA GLU A 106 -0.35 7.93 13.57
C GLU A 106 0.95 7.75 14.38
#